data_86d11e67f24718191b06a4d57f60214f
#
_entry.id   86d11e67f24718191b06a4d57f60214f
#
_cell.length_a   1.000
_cell.length_b   1.000
_cell.length_c   1.000
_cell.angle_alpha   90.00
_cell.angle_beta   90.00
_cell.angle_gamma   90.00
#
_symmetry.space_group_name_H-M   'P 1'
#
loop_
_entity.id
_entity.type
_entity.pdbx_description
1 polymer ?
#
loop_
_entity_poly.entity_id
_entity_poly.type
_entity_poly.pdbx_seq_one_letter_code
_entity_poly.pdbx_strand_id
1 'polypeptide(L)' 'MSTVQVDKVIDARGMACPGPLMNLIGAIRQGQVGQTFEVLSSDEGSKTDIPAWVAKAKHELVEVRPEDGFARFFVRKAR' A
#
# COMPACT_ATOMS: atom_id res chain seq x y z
N MET A 1 15.94 -11.35 5.52
CA MET A 1 15.19 -10.47 6.44
C MET A 1 14.79 -9.19 5.73
N SER A 2 13.56 -8.78 5.89
CA SER A 2 13.11 -7.54 5.27
C SER A 2 13.76 -6.34 5.95
N THR A 3 14.22 -5.40 5.14
CA THR A 3 14.82 -4.17 5.65
C THR A 3 13.91 -2.96 5.44
N VAL A 4 12.70 -3.19 4.97
CA VAL A 4 11.78 -2.09 4.73
C VAL A 4 11.29 -1.56 6.05
N GLN A 5 11.56 -0.30 6.31
CA GLN A 5 11.02 0.38 7.48
C GLN A 5 9.66 0.95 7.14
N VAL A 6 8.69 0.70 8.00
CA VAL A 6 7.32 1.11 7.77
C VAL A 6 6.92 2.11 8.84
N ASP A 7 6.43 3.25 8.40
CA ASP A 7 5.97 4.30 9.32
C ASP A 7 4.51 4.10 9.71
N LYS A 8 3.72 3.50 8.82
CA LYS A 8 2.32 3.25 9.11
C LYS A 8 1.88 1.96 8.43
N VAL A 9 1.15 1.13 9.17
CA VAL A 9 0.56 -0.11 8.67
C VAL A 9 -0.95 0.09 8.56
N ILE A 10 -1.49 -0.27 7.40
CA ILE A 10 -2.93 -0.19 7.12
C ILE A 10 -3.42 -1.61 6.91
N ASP A 11 -4.17 -2.13 7.86
CA ASP A 11 -4.73 -3.48 7.74
C ASP A 11 -6.10 -3.38 7.08
N ALA A 12 -6.12 -3.68 5.79
CA ALA A 12 -7.35 -3.64 5.00
C ALA A 12 -7.80 -5.03 4.57
N ARG A 13 -7.34 -6.07 5.27
CA ARG A 13 -7.76 -7.44 4.96
C ARG A 13 -9.25 -7.57 5.21
N GLY A 14 -9.91 -8.32 4.33
CA GLY A 14 -11.35 -8.49 4.40
C GLY A 14 -12.16 -7.38 3.73
N MET A 15 -11.51 -6.30 3.30
CA MET A 15 -12.18 -5.22 2.59
C MET A 15 -12.13 -5.47 1.10
N ALA A 16 -13.24 -5.20 0.42
CA ALA A 16 -13.28 -5.29 -1.04
C ALA A 16 -12.76 -4.00 -1.66
N CYS A 17 -12.18 -4.11 -2.84
CA CYS A 17 -11.76 -2.94 -3.60
C CYS A 17 -12.99 -2.05 -3.88
N PRO A 18 -12.87 -0.72 -3.74
CA PRO A 18 -11.64 0.05 -3.61
C PRO A 18 -11.22 0.37 -2.17
N GLY A 19 -11.73 -0.37 -1.18
CA GLY A 19 -11.44 -0.09 0.24
C GLY A 19 -9.96 0.00 0.56
N PRO A 20 -9.15 -1.05 0.24
CA PRO A 20 -7.72 -0.98 0.55
C PRO A 20 -7.02 0.18 -0.13
N LEU A 21 -7.35 0.43 -1.39
CA LEU A 21 -6.75 1.54 -2.13
C LEU A 21 -7.13 2.88 -1.52
N MET A 22 -8.39 3.05 -1.16
CA MET A 22 -8.85 4.31 -0.58
C MET A 22 -8.19 4.58 0.77
N ASN A 23 -8.02 3.53 1.58
CA ASN A 23 -7.35 3.66 2.86
C ASN A 23 -5.88 4.07 2.68
N LEU A 24 -5.22 3.49 1.68
CA LEU A 24 -3.85 3.86 1.37
C LEU A 24 -3.76 5.32 0.93
N ILE A 25 -4.65 5.75 0.04
CA ILE A 25 -4.66 7.12 -0.45
C ILE A 25 -4.84 8.09 0.71
N GLY A 26 -5.78 7.82 1.59
CA GLY A 26 -6.03 8.68 2.74
C GLY A 26 -4.84 8.77 3.68
N ALA A 27 -4.19 7.64 3.93
CA ALA A 27 -3.02 7.62 4.80
C ALA A 27 -1.86 8.41 4.20
N ILE A 28 -1.64 8.25 2.89
CA ILE A 28 -0.56 8.97 2.23
C ILE A 28 -0.81 10.46 2.25
N ARG A 29 -2.05 10.87 2.04
CA ARG A 29 -2.39 12.31 2.07
C ARG A 29 -2.13 12.93 3.43
N GLN A 30 -2.29 12.17 4.50
CA GLN A 30 -2.05 12.66 5.86
C GLN A 30 -0.60 12.49 6.29
N GLY A 31 0.18 11.73 5.54
CA GLY A 31 1.57 11.47 5.89
C GLY A 31 2.50 12.52 5.32
N GLN A 32 3.80 12.28 5.52
CA GLN A 32 4.84 13.18 5.05
C GLN A 32 5.67 12.51 3.98
N VAL A 33 6.24 13.33 3.12
CA VAL A 33 7.12 12.83 2.06
C VAL A 33 8.28 12.06 2.68
N GLY A 34 8.59 10.90 2.10
CA GLY A 34 9.63 10.03 2.61
C GLY A 34 9.13 8.93 3.52
N GLN A 35 7.92 9.05 4.04
CA GLN A 35 7.35 7.98 4.87
C GLN A 35 6.94 6.79 4.04
N THR A 36 7.02 5.61 4.63
CA THR A 36 6.65 4.35 4.00
C THR A 36 5.39 3.82 4.65
N PHE A 37 4.46 3.39 3.81
CA PHE A 37 3.15 2.88 4.22
C PHE A 37 3.03 1.44 3.76
N GLU A 38 2.57 0.58 4.66
CA GLU A 38 2.32 -0.82 4.34
C GLU A 38 0.82 -1.05 4.36
N VAL A 39 0.28 -1.58 3.26
CA VAL A 39 -1.13 -1.92 3.18
C VAL A 39 -1.24 -3.43 3.06
N LEU A 40 -2.08 -4.04 3.91
CA LEU A 40 -2.40 -5.45 3.84
C LEU A 40 -3.76 -5.60 3.18
N SER A 41 -3.83 -6.34 2.08
CA SER A 41 -5.08 -6.53 1.35
C SER A 41 -5.25 -7.97 0.94
N SER A 42 -6.44 -8.50 1.16
CA SER A 42 -6.81 -9.84 0.70
C SER A 42 -7.62 -9.79 -0.59
N ASP A 43 -7.86 -8.60 -1.14
CA ASP A 43 -8.64 -8.46 -2.37
C ASP A 43 -7.73 -8.58 -3.59
N GLU A 44 -8.13 -9.42 -4.55
CA GLU A 44 -7.33 -9.63 -5.76
C GLU A 44 -7.20 -8.37 -6.61
N GLY A 45 -8.22 -7.53 -6.61
CA GLY A 45 -8.18 -6.28 -7.38
C GLY A 45 -7.09 -5.34 -6.92
N SER A 46 -6.69 -5.41 -5.65
CA SER A 46 -5.64 -4.56 -5.11
C SER A 46 -4.30 -4.82 -5.79
N LYS A 47 -4.07 -6.05 -6.25
CA LYS A 47 -2.81 -6.38 -6.92
C LYS A 47 -2.60 -5.59 -8.19
N THR A 48 -3.69 -5.15 -8.81
CA THR A 48 -3.65 -4.31 -10.00
C THR A 48 -3.83 -2.84 -9.64
N ASP A 49 -4.79 -2.55 -8.76
CA ASP A 49 -5.20 -1.18 -8.49
C ASP A 49 -4.16 -0.39 -7.71
N ILE A 50 -3.53 -1.02 -6.70
CA ILE A 50 -2.56 -0.30 -5.88
C ILE A 50 -1.32 0.07 -6.69
N PRO A 51 -0.68 -0.86 -7.41
CA PRO A 51 0.47 -0.46 -8.23
C PRO A 51 0.13 0.57 -9.28
N ALA A 52 -1.05 0.46 -9.91
CA ALA A 52 -1.47 1.42 -10.92
C ALA A 52 -1.63 2.82 -10.33
N TRP A 53 -2.27 2.92 -9.17
CA TRP A 53 -2.44 4.22 -8.54
C TRP A 53 -1.12 4.81 -8.08
N VAL A 54 -0.24 3.97 -7.52
CA VAL A 54 1.06 4.43 -7.04
C VAL A 54 1.86 5.04 -8.17
N ALA A 55 1.86 4.39 -9.34
CA ALA A 55 2.57 4.91 -10.50
C ALA A 55 1.93 6.20 -10.98
N LYS A 56 0.61 6.25 -11.02
CA LYS A 56 -0.11 7.43 -11.50
C LYS A 56 0.10 8.64 -10.58
N ALA A 57 0.14 8.40 -9.28
CA ALA A 57 0.35 9.44 -8.30
C ALA A 57 1.83 9.79 -8.12
N LYS A 58 2.71 9.05 -8.80
CA LYS A 58 4.16 9.29 -8.78
C LYS A 58 4.78 9.08 -7.40
N HIS A 59 4.24 8.12 -6.68
CA HIS A 59 4.87 7.61 -5.47
C HIS A 59 5.73 6.39 -5.84
N GLU A 60 6.39 5.82 -4.85
CA GLU A 60 7.27 4.69 -5.09
C GLU A 60 6.65 3.41 -4.52
N LEU A 61 6.49 2.39 -5.36
CA LEU A 61 6.11 1.07 -4.89
C LEU A 61 7.39 0.33 -4.53
N VAL A 62 7.66 0.26 -3.22
CA VAL A 62 8.92 -0.26 -2.74
C VAL A 62 8.97 -1.77 -2.88
N GLU A 63 7.88 -2.43 -2.53
CA GLU A 63 7.86 -3.90 -2.54
C GLU A 63 6.41 -4.37 -2.52
N VAL A 64 6.16 -5.50 -3.18
CA VAL A 64 4.90 -6.23 -3.04
C VAL A 64 5.29 -7.62 -2.52
N ARG A 65 4.75 -8.00 -1.37
CA ARG A 65 5.07 -9.27 -0.76
C ARG A 65 3.82 -10.13 -0.66
N PRO A 66 3.72 -11.20 -1.46
CA PRO A 66 2.58 -12.10 -1.35
C PRO A 66 2.67 -12.89 -0.04
N GLU A 67 1.52 -13.06 0.60
CA GLU A 67 1.39 -13.87 1.80
C GLU A 67 0.27 -14.88 1.59
N ASP A 68 0.08 -15.73 2.57
CA ASP A 68 -1.00 -16.73 2.50
C ASP A 68 -2.33 -16.05 2.74
N GLY A 69 -3.11 -15.92 1.67
CA GLY A 69 -4.45 -15.32 1.74
C GLY A 69 -4.51 -13.81 1.62
N PHE A 70 -3.37 -13.14 1.50
CA PHE A 70 -3.35 -11.69 1.33
C PHE A 70 -2.00 -11.26 0.76
N ALA A 71 -1.84 -9.96 0.53
CA ALA A 71 -0.58 -9.42 0.07
C ALA A 71 -0.25 -8.13 0.83
N ARG A 72 1.03 -7.86 0.96
CA ARG A 72 1.54 -6.63 1.57
C ARG A 72 2.09 -5.73 0.49
N PHE A 73 1.66 -4.48 0.51
CA PHE A 73 2.13 -3.48 -0.45
C PHE A 73 2.86 -2.39 0.31
N PHE A 74 4.12 -2.17 -0.03
CA PHE A 74 4.95 -1.17 0.63
C PHE A 74 5.10 0.02 -0.31
N VAL A 75 4.59 1.17 0.11
CA VAL A 75 4.55 2.37 -0.74
C VAL A 75 5.22 3.51 0.00
N ARG A 76 6.11 4.20 -0.68
CA ARG A 76 6.78 5.38 -0.11
C ARG A 76 6.20 6.64 -0.73
N LYS A 77 5.85 7.58 0.11
CA LYS A 77 5.33 8.85 -0.35
C LYS A 77 6.45 9.69 -0.94
N ALA A 78 6.35 10.01 -2.23
CA ALA A 78 7.40 10.71 -2.95
C ALA A 78 7.11 12.20 -3.13
N ARG A 79 5.88 12.61 -2.88
CA ARG A 79 5.52 14.01 -3.13
C ARG A 79 4.30 14.46 -2.33
#